data_a7d364a4d6e5ffb3d47012ae32038ade
#
_entry.id   a7d364a4d6e5ffb3d47012ae32038ade
#
_cell.length_a   1.000
_cell.length_b   1.000
_cell.length_c   1.000
_cell.angle_alpha   90.00
_cell.angle_beta   90.00
_cell.angle_gamma   90.00
#
_symmetry.space_group_name_H-M   'P 1'
#
loop_
_entity.id
_entity.type
_entity.pdbx_description
1 polymer ?
#
loop_
_entity_poly.entity_id
_entity_poly.type
_entity_poly.pdbx_seq_one_letter_code
_entity_poly.pdbx_strand_id
1 'polypeptide(L)' 'MSDCLHCDIHEMLESHLQSEQADLAEIAAKVTEVLVDLILMAPPDEQCMMLADVVANLGGMVLEKSQEANPNSPRHSSH' A
#
# COMPACT_ATOMS: atom_id res chain seq x y z
N MET A 1 6.31 2.97 23.01
CA MET A 1 6.14 3.53 21.66
C MET A 1 6.78 2.63 20.64
N SER A 2 6.10 2.39 19.58
CA SER A 2 6.59 1.52 18.51
C SER A 2 7.59 2.25 17.62
N ASP A 3 8.65 1.55 17.24
CA ASP A 3 9.60 2.09 16.27
C ASP A 3 9.23 1.71 14.84
N CYS A 4 8.10 1.03 14.67
CA CYS A 4 7.70 0.53 13.36
C CYS A 4 6.55 1.38 12.82
N LEU A 5 6.85 2.22 11.83
CA LEU A 5 5.83 3.03 11.21
C LEU A 5 4.75 2.15 10.56
N HIS A 6 5.17 1.05 9.97
CA HIS A 6 4.24 0.11 9.36
C HIS A 6 3.25 -0.41 10.39
N CYS A 7 3.74 -0.75 11.58
CA CYS A 7 2.87 -1.25 12.63
C CYS A 7 1.92 -0.17 13.13
N ASP A 8 2.42 1.05 13.23
CA ASP A 8 1.60 2.16 13.70
C ASP A 8 0.45 2.43 12.75
N ILE A 9 0.73 2.39 11.45
CA ILE A 9 -0.29 2.62 10.45
C ILE A 9 -1.31 1.49 10.47
N HIS A 10 -0.87 0.25 10.61
CA HIS A 10 -1.79 -0.87 10.73
C HIS A 10 -2.71 -0.72 11.91
N GLU A 11 -2.16 -0.30 13.03
CA GLU A 11 -2.95 -0.14 14.25
C GLU A 11 -4.01 0.94 14.06
N MET A 12 -3.62 2.03 13.43
CA MET A 12 -4.56 3.11 13.16
C MET A 12 -5.67 2.65 12.23
N LEU A 13 -5.33 1.89 11.20
CA LEU A 13 -6.31 1.42 10.23
C LEU A 13 -7.23 0.36 10.81
N GLU A 14 -6.76 -0.35 11.83
CA GLU A 14 -7.53 -1.45 12.39
C GLU A 14 -8.90 -1.00 12.87
N SER A 15 -8.97 0.17 13.49
CA SER A 15 -10.23 0.67 13.98
C SER A 15 -11.22 0.93 12.84
N HIS A 16 -10.71 1.35 11.70
CA HIS A 16 -11.56 1.56 10.54
C HIS A 16 -11.99 0.24 9.91
N LEU A 17 -11.11 -0.75 9.96
CA LEU A 17 -11.38 -2.04 9.34
C LEU A 17 -12.39 -2.86 10.15
N GLN A 18 -12.50 -2.61 11.44
CA GLN A 18 -13.42 -3.34 12.29
C GLN A 18 -14.85 -2.85 12.15
N SER A 19 -15.06 -1.73 11.52
CA SER A 19 -16.40 -1.21 11.29
C SER A 19 -17.15 -2.15 10.35
N GLU A 20 -18.44 -2.37 10.65
CA GLU A 20 -19.28 -3.20 9.79
C GLU A 20 -19.48 -2.57 8.43
N GLN A 21 -19.29 -1.27 8.34
CA GLN A 21 -19.46 -0.55 7.10
C GLN A 21 -18.13 -0.24 6.43
N ALA A 22 -17.09 -0.92 6.84
CA ALA A 22 -15.77 -0.68 6.28
C ALA A 22 -15.78 -0.94 4.78
N ASP A 23 -15.22 0.01 4.04
CA ASP A 23 -15.07 -0.09 2.59
C ASP A 23 -13.58 -0.08 2.31
N LEU A 24 -13.04 -1.23 1.96
CA LEU A 24 -11.60 -1.34 1.73
C LEU A 24 -11.12 -0.43 0.62
N ALA A 25 -11.94 -0.27 -0.42
CA ALA A 25 -11.56 0.61 -1.52
C ALA A 25 -11.46 2.06 -1.06
N GLU A 26 -12.40 2.48 -0.23
CA GLU A 26 -12.39 3.84 0.27
C GLU A 26 -11.20 4.07 1.22
N ILE A 27 -10.93 3.09 2.08
CA ILE A 27 -9.80 3.21 2.98
C ILE A 27 -8.51 3.27 2.18
N ALA A 28 -8.38 2.43 1.15
CA ALA A 28 -7.19 2.45 0.31
C ALA A 28 -7.05 3.79 -0.41
N ALA A 29 -8.18 4.37 -0.84
CA ALA A 29 -8.14 5.67 -1.49
C ALA A 29 -7.62 6.75 -0.54
N LYS A 30 -8.04 6.69 0.71
CA LYS A 30 -7.58 7.68 1.69
C LYS A 30 -6.10 7.53 1.99
N VAL A 31 -5.63 6.30 2.09
CA VAL A 31 -4.20 6.06 2.27
C VAL A 31 -3.42 6.58 1.07
N THR A 32 -3.99 6.41 -0.13
CA THR A 32 -3.36 6.91 -1.34
C THR A 32 -3.23 8.43 -1.30
N GLU A 33 -4.24 9.12 -0.77
CA GLU A 33 -4.17 10.57 -0.64
C GLU A 33 -2.99 11.00 0.23
N VAL A 34 -2.74 10.23 1.30
CA VAL A 34 -1.60 10.52 2.16
C VAL A 34 -0.29 10.31 1.40
N LEU A 35 -0.23 9.28 0.57
CA LEU A 35 0.95 9.05 -0.25
C LEU A 35 1.18 10.21 -1.21
N VAL A 36 0.11 10.75 -1.78
CA VAL A 36 0.22 11.92 -2.66
C VAL A 36 0.83 13.10 -1.89
N ASP A 37 0.34 13.32 -0.68
CA ASP A 37 0.87 14.41 0.13
C ASP A 37 2.35 14.24 0.38
N LEU A 38 2.78 13.01 0.66
CA LEU A 38 4.20 12.73 0.91
C LEU A 38 5.04 13.00 -0.34
N ILE A 39 4.54 12.59 -1.48
CA ILE A 39 5.28 12.79 -2.74
C ILE A 39 5.41 14.28 -3.02
N LEU A 40 4.35 15.04 -2.75
CA LEU A 40 4.38 16.47 -3.00
C LEU A 40 5.31 17.22 -2.06
N MET A 41 5.72 16.60 -0.96
CA MET A 41 6.70 17.19 -0.06
C MET A 41 8.11 17.08 -0.61
N ALA A 42 8.33 16.26 -1.61
CA ALA A 42 9.63 16.13 -2.23
C ALA A 42 9.88 17.26 -3.21
N PRO A 43 11.15 17.56 -3.52
CA PRO A 43 11.44 18.57 -4.54
C PRO A 43 10.79 18.19 -5.87
N PRO A 44 10.34 19.18 -6.65
CA PRO A 44 9.61 18.87 -7.89
C PRO A 44 10.34 17.94 -8.85
N ASP A 45 11.66 18.03 -8.89
CA ASP A 45 12.42 17.19 -9.82
C ASP A 45 12.55 15.74 -9.33
N GLU A 46 12.15 15.46 -8.08
CA GLU A 46 12.20 14.10 -7.54
C GLU A 46 10.83 13.47 -7.44
N GLN A 47 9.77 14.23 -7.63
CA GLN A 47 8.43 13.73 -7.43
C GLN A 47 8.08 12.60 -8.40
N CYS A 48 8.49 12.73 -9.66
CA CYS A 48 8.21 11.69 -10.64
C CYS A 48 8.92 10.38 -10.27
N MET A 49 10.14 10.48 -9.80
CA MET A 49 10.89 9.31 -9.42
C MET A 49 10.27 8.62 -8.21
N MET A 50 9.85 9.42 -7.22
CA MET A 50 9.17 8.87 -6.06
C MET A 50 7.88 8.18 -6.44
N LEU A 51 7.13 8.80 -7.34
CA LEU A 51 5.88 8.19 -7.79
C LEU A 51 6.14 6.85 -8.46
N ALA A 52 7.14 6.81 -9.33
CA ALA A 52 7.48 5.58 -10.04
C ALA A 52 7.90 4.50 -9.04
N ASP A 53 8.70 4.87 -8.04
CA ASP A 53 9.13 3.92 -7.03
C ASP A 53 7.96 3.38 -6.22
N VAL A 54 7.06 4.25 -5.81
CA VAL A 54 5.90 3.83 -5.03
C VAL A 54 5.04 2.87 -5.83
N VAL A 55 4.77 3.19 -7.09
CA VAL A 55 3.94 2.34 -7.94
C VAL A 55 4.60 0.99 -8.15
N ALA A 56 5.89 0.98 -8.43
CA ALA A 56 6.61 -0.27 -8.67
C ALA A 56 6.64 -1.13 -7.40
N ASN A 57 6.93 -0.50 -6.26
CA ASN A 57 6.98 -1.23 -5.00
C ASN A 57 5.60 -1.76 -4.63
N LEU A 58 4.59 -0.94 -4.82
CA LEU A 58 3.22 -1.34 -4.47
C LEU A 58 2.80 -2.56 -5.29
N GLY A 59 3.01 -2.50 -6.60
CA GLY A 59 2.66 -3.62 -7.45
C GLY A 59 3.44 -4.87 -7.12
N GLY A 60 4.75 -4.72 -6.92
CA GLY A 60 5.60 -5.86 -6.60
C GLY A 60 5.22 -6.51 -5.28
N MET A 61 4.94 -5.68 -4.27
CA MET A 61 4.58 -6.21 -2.96
C MET A 61 3.23 -6.93 -2.98
N VAL A 62 2.28 -6.38 -3.71
CA VAL A 62 0.97 -7.02 -3.81
C VAL A 62 1.11 -8.39 -4.47
N LEU A 63 1.87 -8.45 -5.57
CA LEU A 63 2.09 -9.73 -6.25
C LEU A 63 2.79 -10.72 -5.34
N GLU A 64 3.82 -10.27 -4.63
CA GLU A 64 4.59 -11.14 -3.77
C GLU A 64 3.73 -11.71 -2.65
N LYS A 65 2.96 -10.86 -2.00
CA LYS A 65 2.13 -11.31 -0.90
C LYS A 65 0.96 -12.16 -1.38
N SER A 66 0.46 -11.89 -2.57
CA SER A 66 -0.56 -12.73 -3.16
C SER A 66 -0.04 -14.13 -3.42
N GLN A 67 1.21 -14.24 -3.85
CA GLN A 67 1.81 -15.55 -4.06
C GLN A 67 1.93 -16.33 -2.77
N GLU A 68 2.30 -15.64 -1.70
CA GLU A 68 2.43 -16.28 -0.41
C GLU A 68 1.08 -16.75 0.12
N ALA A 69 0.04 -15.97 -0.12
CA ALA A 69 -1.28 -16.31 0.35
C ALA A 69 -1.92 -17.41 -0.49
N ASN A 70 -1.55 -17.48 -1.77
CA ASN A 70 -2.12 -18.45 -2.70
C ASN A 70 -1.01 -19.15 -3.47
N PRO A 71 -0.27 -20.03 -2.80
CA PRO A 71 0.88 -20.67 -3.45
C PRO A 71 0.50 -21.51 -4.64
N ASN A 72 -0.75 -21.92 -4.75
CA ASN A 72 -1.21 -22.73 -5.86
C ASN A 72 -1.80 -21.89 -6.98
N SER A 73 -1.66 -20.58 -6.88
CA SER A 73 -2.18 -19.69 -7.90
C SER A 73 -1.53 -19.98 -9.25
N PRO A 74 -2.32 -20.05 -10.33
CA PRO A 74 -1.79 -20.37 -11.65
C PRO A 74 -1.12 -19.21 -12.35
N ARG A 75 -1.02 -18.08 -11.71
CA ARG A 75 -0.56 -16.91 -12.40
C ARG A 75 0.83 -17.04 -12.97
N HIS A 76 1.65 -17.88 -12.37
CA HIS A 76 2.99 -18.03 -12.89
C HIS A 76 3.03 -18.84 -14.15
N SER A 77 1.99 -19.52 -14.47
CA SER A 77 1.99 -20.36 -15.64
C SER A 77 1.83 -19.58 -16.93
N SER A 78 1.60 -18.30 -16.81
CA SER A 78 1.36 -17.50 -17.99
C SER A 78 2.64 -17.14 -18.71
N HIS A 79 3.75 -17.58 -18.16
CA HIS A 79 4.94 -17.25 -18.82
C HIS A 79 5.52 -18.29 -19.50
#